data_d0a6ca863eb96afbde5096e3d3ba4c44
#
_entry.id   d0a6ca863eb96afbde5096e3d3ba4c44
#
_cell.length_a   1.000
_cell.length_b   1.000
_cell.length_c   1.000
_cell.angle_alpha   90.00
_cell.angle_beta   90.00
_cell.angle_gamma   90.00
#
_symmetry.space_group_name_H-M   'P 1'
#
loop_
_entity.id
_entity.type
_entity.pdbx_description
1 polymer ?
#
loop_
_entity_poly.entity_id
_entity_poly.type
_entity_poly.pdbx_seq_one_letter_code
_entity_poly.pdbx_strand_id
1 'polypeptide(L)'
;MRLLLSTLVLLGMLLPGLACTSAVISGKATPDGRPLLWKHRDTGDLENKLVFIEGSKYDLVGVANTNDTLSTQIWMGANEVGFAIMNTASYNLNEGQTCDVPDDQEGLFMRAVLEVCADISEFEAFMDSSQGEWGLAANFGVIDANGGAAYYEKGYYDYKKYDVTDPKLAPEGYLIRTNFSMSGTEDKGYGFIRHDVTSDLFSKQEKISIDFILGEATRNFKHGLLGYDLRNGPRPKDREDEKYVLFQDYVVRRYSASTLLIQGVLPEEDPLLTTLWTVLGWQPVTMVTPVWVRSQDLLPSLVTSDAGAIAPINEAGLELKKSIFPIHRGNGQDYLLHSTLTNQAGTGVMDVVLPAELRVVAKGKDLQEKWRKRGVKEKDLKKFNKWLEKYIRSVYKEDLGQEIGK
;
A
#
# COMPACT_ATOMS: atom_id res chain seq x y z
N MET A 1 53.79 10.71 26.90
CA MET A 1 52.83 9.65 26.55
C MET A 1 51.47 10.34 26.41
N ARG A 2 51.13 10.77 25.17
CA ARG A 2 49.90 11.49 24.84
C ARG A 2 48.87 10.47 24.36
N LEU A 3 47.78 10.28 25.10
CA LEU A 3 46.61 9.52 24.65
C LEU A 3 45.89 10.36 23.57
N LEU A 4 45.85 9.87 22.37
CA LEU A 4 44.94 10.32 21.30
C LEU A 4 43.57 9.67 21.56
N LEU A 5 42.61 10.45 22.03
CA LEU A 5 41.20 10.07 22.01
C LEU A 5 40.71 10.20 20.58
N SER A 6 40.54 9.08 19.90
CA SER A 6 39.86 9.01 18.59
C SER A 6 38.35 9.10 18.85
N THR A 7 37.79 10.28 18.67
CA THR A 7 36.34 10.47 18.63
C THR A 7 35.82 9.86 17.31
N LEU A 8 35.26 8.67 17.39
CA LEU A 8 34.53 8.06 16.27
C LEU A 8 33.23 8.85 16.09
N VAL A 9 33.21 9.79 15.16
CA VAL A 9 31.98 10.42 14.71
C VAL A 9 31.24 9.37 13.89
N LEU A 10 30.27 8.70 14.52
CA LEU A 10 29.27 7.91 13.80
C LEU A 10 28.46 8.88 12.96
N LEU A 11 28.84 9.03 11.69
CA LEU A 11 28.00 9.65 10.67
C LEU A 11 26.81 8.72 10.50
N GLY A 12 25.72 8.96 11.22
CA GLY A 12 24.46 8.31 10.99
C GLY A 12 24.06 8.59 9.53
N MET A 13 24.27 7.61 8.65
CA MET A 13 23.61 7.62 7.35
C MET A 13 22.11 7.70 7.66
N LEU A 14 21.52 8.86 7.39
CA LEU A 14 20.08 8.99 7.29
C LEU A 14 19.65 8.05 6.17
N LEU A 15 19.37 6.80 6.51
CA LEU A 15 18.61 5.92 5.63
C LEU A 15 17.34 6.71 5.30
N PRO A 16 17.00 6.89 4.02
CA PRO A 16 15.73 7.52 3.68
C PRO A 16 14.65 6.72 4.41
N GLY A 17 14.06 7.35 5.43
CA GLY A 17 13.13 6.69 6.35
C GLY A 17 12.07 5.97 5.55
N LEU A 18 11.83 4.70 5.89
CA LEU A 18 10.68 3.94 5.42
C LEU A 18 9.45 4.82 5.67
N ALA A 19 8.74 5.17 4.62
CA ALA A 19 7.67 6.14 4.72
C ALA A 19 6.44 5.61 3.99
N CYS A 20 5.31 5.56 4.66
CA CYS A 20 4.06 5.09 4.08
C CYS A 20 2.98 6.16 4.22
N THR A 21 1.92 6.04 3.44
CA THR A 21 0.68 6.79 3.60
C THR A 21 -0.46 5.79 3.62
N SER A 22 -1.41 5.96 4.54
CA SER A 22 -2.50 5.01 4.68
C SER A 22 -3.79 5.67 5.13
N ALA A 23 -4.91 5.00 4.88
CA ALA A 23 -6.21 5.38 5.41
C ALA A 23 -7.02 4.15 5.81
N VAL A 24 -7.76 4.26 6.90
CA VAL A 24 -8.85 3.37 7.29
C VAL A 24 -10.15 4.12 7.07
N ILE A 25 -11.06 3.55 6.32
CA ILE A 25 -12.31 4.17 5.91
C ILE A 25 -13.45 3.24 6.32
N SER A 26 -14.33 3.71 7.21
CA SER A 26 -15.53 2.97 7.60
C SER A 26 -16.57 2.98 6.47
N GLY A 27 -17.49 2.02 6.49
CA GLY A 27 -18.59 1.95 5.54
C GLY A 27 -19.44 3.22 5.45
N LYS A 28 -19.47 4.05 6.51
CA LYS A 28 -20.14 5.35 6.52
C LYS A 28 -19.61 6.29 5.42
N ALA A 29 -18.30 6.25 5.16
CA ALA A 29 -17.66 7.14 4.19
C ALA A 29 -17.55 6.57 2.77
N THR A 30 -17.96 5.32 2.55
CA THR A 30 -17.90 4.66 1.24
C THR A 30 -19.24 4.70 0.50
N PRO A 31 -19.26 4.59 -0.84
CA PRO A 31 -20.51 4.61 -1.61
C PRO A 31 -21.41 3.40 -1.38
N ASP A 32 -20.83 2.25 -1.03
CA ASP A 32 -21.50 0.96 -0.96
C ASP A 32 -21.58 0.38 0.47
N GLY A 33 -21.19 1.15 1.46
CA GLY A 33 -21.23 0.78 2.87
C GLY A 33 -20.13 -0.19 3.33
N ARG A 34 -19.22 -0.61 2.45
CA ARG A 34 -18.14 -1.54 2.77
C ARG A 34 -16.91 -0.78 3.25
N PRO A 35 -16.26 -1.22 4.34
CA PRO A 35 -15.04 -0.56 4.80
C PRO A 35 -13.91 -0.73 3.78
N LEU A 36 -13.02 0.27 3.74
CA LEU A 36 -11.81 0.24 2.91
C LEU A 36 -10.58 0.42 3.79
N LEU A 37 -9.53 -0.34 3.48
CA LEU A 37 -8.22 -0.25 4.10
C LEU A 37 -7.19 0.02 3.01
N TRP A 38 -6.52 1.16 3.06
CA TRP A 38 -5.55 1.58 2.05
C TRP A 38 -4.17 1.80 2.63
N LYS A 39 -3.16 1.21 1.99
CA LYS A 39 -1.74 1.51 2.26
C LYS A 39 -1.00 1.76 0.96
N HIS A 40 -0.33 2.90 0.89
CA HIS A 40 0.70 3.25 -0.07
C HIS A 40 2.04 3.04 0.61
N ARG A 41 2.74 1.97 0.23
CA ARG A 41 3.95 1.51 0.90
C ARG A 41 5.19 2.11 0.24
N ASP A 42 6.02 2.76 1.04
CA ASP A 42 7.36 3.18 0.67
C ASP A 42 8.39 2.35 1.44
N THR A 43 9.39 1.83 0.75
CA THR A 43 10.44 0.98 1.33
C THR A 43 11.69 1.00 0.47
N GLY A 44 12.84 0.68 1.07
CA GLY A 44 14.07 0.43 0.31
C GLY A 44 14.01 -0.84 -0.53
N ASP A 45 13.09 -1.76 -0.20
CA ASP A 45 12.87 -3.05 -0.84
C ASP A 45 11.78 -2.92 -1.91
N LEU A 46 12.17 -2.62 -3.13
CA LEU A 46 11.23 -2.33 -4.22
C LEU A 46 10.67 -3.59 -4.89
N GLU A 47 11.28 -4.74 -4.65
CA GLU A 47 10.92 -6.01 -5.24
C GLU A 47 9.91 -6.75 -4.36
N ASN A 48 8.68 -6.82 -4.79
CA ASN A 48 7.56 -7.35 -4.03
C ASN A 48 6.80 -8.41 -4.83
N LYS A 49 6.06 -9.23 -4.10
CA LYS A 49 5.12 -10.21 -4.64
C LYS A 49 3.93 -10.39 -3.71
N LEU A 50 2.83 -10.94 -4.23
CA LEU A 50 1.80 -11.52 -3.39
C LEU A 50 2.14 -12.97 -3.07
N VAL A 51 1.80 -13.37 -1.86
CA VAL A 51 1.91 -14.74 -1.38
C VAL A 51 0.58 -15.19 -0.80
N PHE A 52 0.23 -16.45 -1.07
CA PHE A 52 -0.79 -17.18 -0.33
C PHE A 52 -0.08 -18.00 0.74
N ILE A 53 -0.59 -17.99 1.95
CA ILE A 53 -0.06 -18.75 3.08
C ILE A 53 -1.20 -19.55 3.69
N GLU A 54 -1.01 -20.85 3.77
CA GLU A 54 -1.84 -21.72 4.61
C GLU A 54 -1.50 -21.42 6.06
N GLY A 55 -2.39 -20.69 6.73
CA GLY A 55 -2.16 -20.26 8.11
C GLY A 55 -2.50 -21.32 9.13
N SER A 56 -2.14 -21.07 10.38
CA SER A 56 -2.41 -22.00 11.48
C SER A 56 -3.91 -22.16 11.80
N LYS A 57 -4.69 -21.10 11.60
CA LYS A 57 -6.15 -21.08 11.78
C LYS A 57 -6.87 -20.56 10.55
N TYR A 58 -6.33 -19.56 9.88
CA TYR A 58 -6.91 -18.93 8.70
C TYR A 58 -5.88 -18.78 7.58
N ASP A 59 -6.28 -19.10 6.36
CA ASP A 59 -5.49 -18.84 5.17
C ASP A 59 -5.48 -17.35 4.85
N LEU A 60 -4.38 -16.87 4.29
CA LEU A 60 -4.18 -15.45 4.02
C LEU A 60 -3.51 -15.17 2.67
N VAL A 61 -3.72 -13.97 2.18
CA VAL A 61 -2.97 -13.38 1.06
C VAL A 61 -2.40 -12.05 1.49
N GLY A 62 -1.12 -11.82 1.21
CA GLY A 62 -0.46 -10.58 1.58
C GLY A 62 0.74 -10.24 0.69
N VAL A 63 1.21 -9.00 0.85
CA VAL A 63 2.42 -8.50 0.18
C VAL A 63 3.65 -8.89 0.99
N ALA A 64 4.58 -9.58 0.34
CA ALA A 64 5.89 -9.94 0.88
C ALA A 64 7.01 -9.31 0.02
N ASN A 65 8.17 -9.09 0.64
CA ASN A 65 9.39 -8.76 -0.08
C ASN A 65 9.94 -10.00 -0.79
N THR A 66 10.55 -9.81 -1.94
CA THR A 66 11.12 -10.92 -2.72
C THR A 66 12.29 -11.61 -2.01
N ASN A 67 13.11 -10.84 -1.27
CA ASN A 67 14.27 -11.35 -0.52
C ASN A 67 13.86 -12.15 0.73
N ASP A 68 12.64 -12.00 1.25
CA ASP A 68 12.06 -12.90 2.25
C ASP A 68 11.54 -14.17 1.58
N THR A 69 12.46 -15.11 1.31
CA THR A 69 12.17 -16.33 0.54
C THR A 69 11.19 -17.27 1.23
N LEU A 70 11.02 -17.16 2.55
CA LEU A 70 10.08 -17.94 3.35
C LEU A 70 8.77 -17.20 3.59
N SER A 71 8.65 -15.95 3.12
CA SER A 71 7.50 -15.08 3.32
C SER A 71 7.11 -14.97 4.80
N THR A 72 8.12 -14.82 5.64
CA THR A 72 7.96 -14.71 7.10
C THR A 72 7.30 -13.41 7.50
N GLN A 73 7.43 -12.37 6.68
CA GLN A 73 6.90 -11.03 6.93
C GLN A 73 5.83 -10.68 5.89
N ILE A 74 4.68 -10.21 6.38
CA ILE A 74 3.59 -9.69 5.56
C ILE A 74 3.40 -8.21 5.89
N TRP A 75 3.46 -7.35 4.87
CA TRP A 75 3.43 -5.90 5.04
C TRP A 75 2.04 -5.26 4.92
N MET A 76 1.09 -5.98 4.37
CA MET A 76 -0.33 -5.70 4.27
C MET A 76 -1.03 -6.91 3.66
N GLY A 77 -2.22 -7.26 4.15
CA GLY A 77 -2.93 -8.44 3.67
C GLY A 77 -4.30 -8.62 4.29
N ALA A 78 -4.97 -9.69 3.88
CA ALA A 78 -6.25 -10.14 4.43
C ALA A 78 -6.28 -11.67 4.56
N ASN A 79 -7.09 -12.17 5.47
CA ASN A 79 -7.35 -13.59 5.61
C ASN A 79 -8.73 -13.99 5.05
N GLU A 80 -8.99 -15.29 4.99
CA GLU A 80 -10.19 -15.86 4.39
C GLU A 80 -11.49 -15.53 5.13
N VAL A 81 -11.40 -15.13 6.40
CA VAL A 81 -12.56 -14.71 7.19
C VAL A 81 -12.79 -13.20 7.16
N GLY A 82 -12.07 -12.47 6.29
CA GLY A 82 -12.30 -11.07 6.01
C GLY A 82 -11.63 -10.09 6.97
N PHE A 83 -10.79 -10.56 7.89
CA PHE A 83 -9.92 -9.67 8.65
C PHE A 83 -8.75 -9.21 7.79
N ALA A 84 -8.48 -7.90 7.81
CA ALA A 84 -7.38 -7.30 7.05
C ALA A 84 -6.59 -6.33 7.90
N ILE A 85 -5.27 -6.26 7.66
CA ILE A 85 -4.35 -5.42 8.40
C ILE A 85 -3.29 -4.79 7.48
N MET A 86 -2.88 -3.58 7.81
CA MET A 86 -1.72 -2.90 7.26
C MET A 86 -1.05 -2.05 8.35
N ASN A 87 0.18 -1.57 8.10
CA ASN A 87 0.85 -0.63 9.01
C ASN A 87 1.42 0.59 8.29
N THR A 88 1.72 1.63 9.06
CA THR A 88 2.74 2.63 8.73
C THR A 88 3.69 2.73 9.92
N ALA A 89 5.00 2.63 9.68
CA ALA A 89 5.99 2.84 10.75
C ALA A 89 5.81 4.22 11.39
N SER A 90 5.94 4.30 12.70
CA SER A 90 5.81 5.55 13.46
C SER A 90 7.14 5.90 14.11
N TYR A 91 7.63 7.11 13.87
CA TYR A 91 8.94 7.55 14.35
C TYR A 91 8.84 8.50 15.54
N ASN A 92 7.69 8.57 16.21
CA ASN A 92 7.46 9.38 17.41
C ASN A 92 6.80 8.60 18.55
N LEU A 93 6.74 7.27 18.45
CA LEU A 93 6.38 6.37 19.56
C LEU A 93 7.65 5.89 20.28
N ASN A 94 7.49 5.29 21.45
CA ASN A 94 8.53 4.65 22.26
C ASN A 94 9.68 5.60 22.72
N GLU A 95 9.47 6.91 22.75
CA GLU A 95 10.53 7.83 23.18
C GLU A 95 10.94 7.56 24.63
N GLY A 96 12.23 7.31 24.84
CA GLY A 96 12.80 6.97 26.16
C GLY A 96 12.46 5.56 26.66
N GLN A 97 11.79 4.74 25.86
CA GLN A 97 11.52 3.34 26.17
C GLN A 97 12.58 2.42 25.53
N THR A 98 12.76 1.25 26.11
CA THR A 98 13.60 0.16 25.58
C THR A 98 12.79 -1.12 25.53
N CYS A 99 13.10 -1.99 24.58
CA CYS A 99 12.49 -3.31 24.43
C CYS A 99 13.61 -4.36 24.37
N ASP A 100 13.37 -5.54 24.95
CA ASP A 100 14.35 -6.63 24.96
C ASP A 100 14.37 -7.46 23.66
N VAL A 101 13.38 -7.23 22.77
CA VAL A 101 13.29 -7.87 21.47
C VAL A 101 13.74 -6.91 20.37
N PRO A 102 14.20 -7.43 19.21
CA PRO A 102 14.56 -6.58 18.08
C PRO A 102 13.43 -5.68 17.61
N ASP A 103 13.75 -4.47 17.18
CA ASP A 103 12.82 -3.56 16.51
C ASP A 103 12.42 -4.03 15.10
N ASP A 104 11.43 -3.35 14.47
CA ASP A 104 11.00 -3.54 13.09
C ASP A 104 10.39 -4.93 12.82
N GLN A 105 9.62 -5.44 13.81
CA GLN A 105 8.94 -6.74 13.70
C GLN A 105 7.50 -6.65 13.16
N GLU A 106 7.09 -5.52 12.63
CA GLU A 106 5.72 -5.28 12.17
C GLU A 106 5.27 -6.29 11.12
N GLY A 107 6.15 -6.71 10.21
CA GLY A 107 5.83 -7.70 9.20
C GLY A 107 5.57 -9.09 9.76
N LEU A 108 6.36 -9.52 10.76
CA LEU A 108 6.15 -10.77 11.50
C LEU A 108 4.85 -10.73 12.31
N PHE A 109 4.63 -9.62 13.02
CA PHE A 109 3.43 -9.37 13.80
C PHE A 109 2.16 -9.44 12.93
N MET A 110 2.13 -8.72 11.81
CA MET A 110 0.97 -8.73 10.90
C MET A 110 0.69 -10.11 10.33
N ARG A 111 1.72 -10.89 10.01
CA ARG A 111 1.54 -12.28 9.58
C ARG A 111 0.90 -13.11 10.68
N ALA A 112 1.45 -13.08 11.91
CA ALA A 112 0.90 -13.83 13.05
C ALA A 112 -0.56 -13.48 13.30
N VAL A 113 -0.91 -12.21 13.27
CA VAL A 113 -2.29 -11.71 13.45
C VAL A 113 -3.22 -12.21 12.34
N LEU A 114 -2.80 -12.16 11.08
CA LEU A 114 -3.60 -12.65 9.95
C LEU A 114 -3.87 -14.16 10.03
N GLU A 115 -2.96 -14.93 10.60
CA GLU A 115 -3.14 -16.37 10.76
C GLU A 115 -4.15 -16.75 11.83
N VAL A 116 -4.45 -15.88 12.82
CA VAL A 116 -5.22 -16.29 14.00
C VAL A 116 -6.43 -15.40 14.33
N CYS A 117 -6.48 -14.15 13.87
CA CYS A 117 -7.55 -13.22 14.22
C CYS A 117 -8.63 -13.17 13.12
N ALA A 118 -9.91 -13.27 13.54
CA ALA A 118 -11.06 -13.13 12.67
C ALA A 118 -11.64 -11.71 12.66
N ASP A 119 -11.46 -10.96 13.74
CA ASP A 119 -12.06 -9.64 13.93
C ASP A 119 -11.19 -8.75 14.84
N ILE A 120 -11.66 -7.51 15.01
CA ILE A 120 -11.02 -6.52 15.86
C ILE A 120 -10.92 -6.96 17.33
N SER A 121 -11.90 -7.70 17.84
CA SER A 121 -11.89 -8.17 19.24
C SER A 121 -10.80 -9.23 19.47
N GLU A 122 -10.64 -10.19 18.54
CA GLU A 122 -9.53 -11.15 18.59
C GLU A 122 -8.18 -10.47 18.40
N PHE A 123 -8.10 -9.43 17.56
CA PHE A 123 -6.89 -8.63 17.40
C PHE A 123 -6.48 -7.88 18.68
N GLU A 124 -7.43 -7.26 19.38
CA GLU A 124 -7.18 -6.63 20.68
C GLU A 124 -6.69 -7.63 21.72
N ALA A 125 -7.36 -8.79 21.82
CA ALA A 125 -6.96 -9.87 22.72
C ALA A 125 -5.54 -10.39 22.40
N PHE A 126 -5.19 -10.50 21.12
CA PHE A 126 -3.82 -10.86 20.69
C PHE A 126 -2.79 -9.82 21.16
N MET A 127 -3.05 -8.54 20.94
CA MET A 127 -2.15 -7.47 21.39
C MET A 127 -2.01 -7.43 22.91
N ASP A 128 -3.10 -7.62 23.65
CA ASP A 128 -3.10 -7.60 25.11
C ASP A 128 -2.32 -8.77 25.71
N SER A 129 -2.40 -9.95 25.07
CA SER A 129 -1.69 -11.16 25.52
C SER A 129 -0.21 -11.16 25.15
N SER A 130 0.24 -10.34 24.19
CA SER A 130 1.60 -10.35 23.66
C SER A 130 2.35 -9.02 23.86
N GLN A 131 2.00 -8.27 24.92
CA GLN A 131 2.68 -7.01 25.25
C GLN A 131 4.16 -7.23 25.55
N GLY A 132 5.02 -6.42 24.93
CA GLY A 132 6.48 -6.51 25.06
C GLY A 132 7.14 -7.66 24.32
N GLU A 133 6.39 -8.52 23.66
CA GLU A 133 6.94 -9.63 22.86
C GLU A 133 7.36 -9.22 21.44
N TRP A 134 6.96 -8.02 21.01
CA TRP A 134 7.22 -7.48 19.68
C TRP A 134 7.88 -6.11 19.77
N GLY A 135 8.92 -5.89 18.98
CA GLY A 135 9.58 -4.58 18.85
C GLY A 135 8.82 -3.67 17.87
N LEU A 136 7.64 -3.17 18.28
CA LEU A 136 6.74 -2.42 17.42
C LEU A 136 6.81 -0.91 17.65
N ALA A 137 6.74 -0.15 16.55
CA ALA A 137 6.52 1.29 16.55
C ALA A 137 5.72 1.67 15.30
N ALA A 138 4.40 1.45 15.31
CA ALA A 138 3.60 1.61 14.11
C ALA A 138 2.14 2.01 14.36
N ASN A 139 1.54 2.59 13.33
CA ASN A 139 0.10 2.72 13.23
C ASN A 139 -0.43 1.53 12.44
N PHE A 140 -1.13 0.61 13.10
CA PHE A 140 -1.82 -0.51 12.45
C PHE A 140 -3.25 -0.10 12.10
N GLY A 141 -3.60 -0.21 10.83
CA GLY A 141 -4.98 -0.08 10.37
C GLY A 141 -5.58 -1.45 10.17
N VAL A 142 -6.82 -1.66 10.63
CA VAL A 142 -7.55 -2.92 10.50
C VAL A 142 -8.99 -2.69 10.07
N ILE A 143 -9.52 -3.67 9.33
CA ILE A 143 -10.96 -3.84 9.06
C ILE A 143 -11.33 -5.31 9.23
N ASP A 144 -12.60 -5.60 9.50
CA ASP A 144 -13.11 -6.96 9.62
C ASP A 144 -14.45 -7.17 8.90
N ALA A 145 -14.89 -8.42 8.81
CA ALA A 145 -16.14 -8.78 8.16
C ALA A 145 -17.40 -8.36 8.95
N ASN A 146 -17.25 -7.92 10.21
CA ASN A 146 -18.34 -7.41 11.03
C ASN A 146 -18.60 -5.90 10.81
N GLY A 147 -17.85 -5.27 9.88
CA GLY A 147 -17.93 -3.85 9.58
C GLY A 147 -17.03 -2.99 10.47
N GLY A 148 -16.19 -3.61 11.29
CA GLY A 148 -15.18 -2.95 12.11
C GLY A 148 -14.13 -2.23 11.26
N ALA A 149 -13.68 -1.06 11.75
CA ALA A 149 -12.63 -0.27 11.12
C ALA A 149 -11.91 0.56 12.18
N ALA A 150 -10.61 0.35 12.39
CA ALA A 150 -9.87 1.05 13.43
C ALA A 150 -8.40 1.25 13.09
N TYR A 151 -7.78 2.27 13.70
CA TYR A 151 -6.34 2.41 13.83
C TYR A 151 -5.90 2.09 15.26
N TYR A 152 -4.71 1.50 15.36
CA TYR A 152 -4.00 1.25 16.60
C TYR A 152 -2.59 1.84 16.51
N GLU A 153 -2.34 2.88 17.25
CA GLU A 153 -0.99 3.44 17.42
C GLU A 153 -0.30 2.62 18.50
N LYS A 154 0.54 1.64 18.08
CA LYS A 154 1.14 0.60 18.92
C LYS A 154 2.63 0.83 19.11
N GLY A 155 3.02 1.01 20.37
CA GLY A 155 4.39 0.97 20.85
C GLY A 155 4.79 -0.41 21.36
N TYR A 156 5.91 -0.48 22.13
CA TYR A 156 6.42 -1.74 22.69
C TYR A 156 5.41 -2.42 23.62
N TYR A 157 4.81 -1.65 24.53
CA TYR A 157 4.02 -2.21 25.66
C TYR A 157 2.55 -1.85 25.60
N ASP A 158 2.19 -0.74 24.98
CA ASP A 158 0.84 -0.20 24.96
C ASP A 158 0.36 0.13 23.53
N TYR A 159 -0.90 0.41 23.40
CA TYR A 159 -1.48 0.93 22.18
C TYR A 159 -2.61 1.91 22.47
N LYS A 160 -2.87 2.78 21.51
CA LYS A 160 -4.05 3.65 21.51
C LYS A 160 -4.93 3.34 20.32
N LYS A 161 -6.18 2.94 20.60
CA LYS A 161 -7.21 2.68 19.59
C LYS A 161 -7.87 3.98 19.14
N TYR A 162 -8.10 4.07 17.84
CA TYR A 162 -8.95 5.06 17.19
C TYR A 162 -10.00 4.32 16.35
N ASP A 163 -11.20 4.16 16.91
CA ASP A 163 -12.33 3.53 16.22
C ASP A 163 -12.85 4.47 15.13
N VAL A 164 -12.72 4.05 13.87
CA VAL A 164 -13.13 4.85 12.70
C VAL A 164 -14.64 4.82 12.49
N THR A 165 -15.34 3.92 13.18
CA THR A 165 -16.82 3.88 13.17
C THR A 165 -17.43 4.85 14.19
N ASP A 166 -16.66 5.32 15.19
CA ASP A 166 -17.11 6.31 16.16
C ASP A 166 -17.08 7.73 15.56
N PRO A 167 -18.24 8.39 15.40
CA PRO A 167 -18.31 9.74 14.83
C PRO A 167 -17.65 10.83 15.70
N LYS A 168 -17.32 10.53 16.96
CA LYS A 168 -16.57 11.47 17.83
C LYS A 168 -15.07 11.44 17.51
N LEU A 169 -14.53 10.28 17.09
CA LEU A 169 -13.12 10.10 16.74
C LEU A 169 -12.88 10.31 15.23
N ALA A 170 -13.82 9.90 14.40
CA ALA A 170 -13.75 10.03 12.94
C ALA A 170 -15.09 10.60 12.39
N PRO A 171 -15.34 11.90 12.54
CA PRO A 171 -16.61 12.50 12.11
C PRO A 171 -16.90 12.30 10.63
N GLU A 172 -15.87 12.29 9.78
CA GLU A 172 -15.97 12.04 8.34
C GLU A 172 -16.01 10.54 7.98
N GLY A 173 -15.83 9.64 8.96
CA GLY A 173 -15.84 8.20 8.78
C GLY A 173 -14.54 7.63 8.18
N TYR A 174 -13.45 8.38 8.21
CA TYR A 174 -12.11 7.91 7.86
C TYR A 174 -11.03 8.57 8.71
N LEU A 175 -9.89 7.92 8.83
CA LEU A 175 -8.66 8.48 9.41
C LEU A 175 -7.48 8.20 8.48
N ILE A 176 -6.51 9.11 8.48
CA ILE A 176 -5.27 9.02 7.70
C ILE A 176 -4.10 8.94 8.66
N ARG A 177 -3.10 8.12 8.31
CA ARG A 177 -1.81 8.03 9.01
C ARG A 177 -0.67 8.00 8.01
N THR A 178 0.43 8.61 8.42
CA THR A 178 1.72 8.50 7.75
C THR A 178 2.76 7.96 8.74
N ASN A 179 3.92 8.56 8.85
CA ASN A 179 4.99 8.04 9.70
C ASN A 179 5.13 8.78 11.03
N PHE A 180 4.02 9.20 11.57
CA PHE A 180 3.86 9.67 12.93
C PHE A 180 2.51 9.22 13.51
N SER A 181 2.45 9.12 14.82
CA SER A 181 1.25 8.81 15.59
C SER A 181 0.73 10.05 16.27
N MET A 182 -0.60 10.21 16.35
CA MET A 182 -1.24 11.33 17.06
C MET A 182 -1.03 11.26 18.58
N SER A 183 -0.79 10.06 19.12
CA SER A 183 -0.48 9.83 20.53
C SER A 183 1.03 9.86 20.84
N GLY A 184 1.88 9.96 19.83
CA GLY A 184 3.31 10.02 19.99
C GLY A 184 3.83 11.39 20.43
N THR A 185 5.14 11.53 20.52
CA THR A 185 5.78 12.81 20.88
C THR A 185 5.46 13.87 19.83
N GLU A 186 4.97 15.02 20.28
CA GLU A 186 4.62 16.18 19.46
C GLU A 186 5.83 16.68 18.67
N ASP A 187 5.59 17.19 17.45
CA ASP A 187 6.59 17.70 16.50
C ASP A 187 7.68 16.70 16.09
N LYS A 188 7.46 15.40 16.33
CA LYS A 188 8.35 14.32 15.87
C LYS A 188 7.68 13.40 14.86
N GLY A 189 8.51 12.58 14.21
CA GLY A 189 8.08 11.68 13.14
C GLY A 189 8.21 12.31 11.76
N TYR A 190 7.65 11.65 10.74
CA TYR A 190 7.80 12.03 9.34
C TYR A 190 6.48 11.98 8.58
N GLY A 191 6.44 12.68 7.44
CA GLY A 191 5.34 12.56 6.49
C GLY A 191 4.14 13.46 6.76
N PHE A 192 4.25 14.49 7.59
CA PHE A 192 3.17 15.44 7.83
C PHE A 192 2.74 16.18 6.53
N ILE A 193 3.67 16.51 5.62
CA ILE A 193 3.33 17.11 4.31
C ILE A 193 2.42 16.18 3.51
N ARG A 194 2.72 14.86 3.49
CA ARG A 194 1.90 13.84 2.81
C ARG A 194 0.56 13.63 3.51
N HIS A 195 0.56 13.67 4.85
CA HIS A 195 -0.66 13.61 5.65
C HIS A 195 -1.61 14.75 5.28
N ASP A 196 -1.12 15.99 5.24
CA ASP A 196 -1.91 17.16 4.95
C ASP A 196 -2.47 17.15 3.52
N VAL A 197 -1.64 16.78 2.53
CA VAL A 197 -2.08 16.62 1.13
C VAL A 197 -3.16 15.54 1.02
N THR A 198 -2.98 14.40 1.70
CA THR A 198 -3.95 13.32 1.64
C THR A 198 -5.24 13.72 2.34
N SER A 199 -5.16 14.40 3.48
CA SER A 199 -6.33 14.92 4.21
C SER A 199 -7.10 15.95 3.37
N ASP A 200 -6.41 16.91 2.73
CA ASP A 200 -7.03 17.86 1.80
C ASP A 200 -7.71 17.16 0.61
N LEU A 201 -7.09 16.11 0.09
CA LEU A 201 -7.64 15.34 -1.03
C LEU A 201 -8.91 14.58 -0.64
N PHE A 202 -8.90 13.93 0.52
CA PHE A 202 -10.04 13.16 1.04
C PHE A 202 -11.21 14.07 1.44
N SER A 203 -10.94 15.23 2.05
CA SER A 203 -11.98 16.17 2.50
C SER A 203 -12.83 16.75 1.36
N LYS A 204 -12.38 16.66 0.12
CA LYS A 204 -13.09 17.10 -1.08
C LYS A 204 -14.03 16.04 -1.65
N GLN A 205 -14.03 14.84 -1.07
CA GLN A 205 -14.86 13.74 -1.53
C GLN A 205 -16.10 13.61 -0.65
N GLU A 206 -17.27 13.56 -1.25
CA GLU A 206 -18.51 13.22 -0.53
C GLU A 206 -18.46 11.75 -0.06
N LYS A 207 -17.91 10.86 -0.88
CA LYS A 207 -17.70 9.45 -0.59
C LYS A 207 -16.34 8.99 -1.13
N ILE A 208 -15.66 8.18 -0.33
CA ILE A 208 -14.37 7.60 -0.68
C ILE A 208 -14.60 6.31 -1.45
N SER A 209 -14.34 6.33 -2.75
CA SER A 209 -14.51 5.18 -3.64
C SER A 209 -13.19 4.48 -3.96
N ILE A 210 -13.29 3.23 -4.46
CA ILE A 210 -12.14 2.48 -5.00
C ILE A 210 -11.47 3.28 -6.13
N ASP A 211 -12.27 3.84 -7.05
CA ASP A 211 -11.75 4.61 -8.19
C ASP A 211 -10.97 5.85 -7.73
N PHE A 212 -11.48 6.56 -6.71
CA PHE A 212 -10.79 7.70 -6.12
C PHE A 212 -9.46 7.29 -5.49
N ILE A 213 -9.44 6.23 -4.67
CA ILE A 213 -8.20 5.80 -4.02
C ILE A 213 -7.18 5.32 -5.05
N LEU A 214 -7.57 4.45 -5.98
CA LEU A 214 -6.65 3.92 -6.98
C LEU A 214 -6.22 5.00 -7.97
N GLY A 215 -7.16 5.78 -8.49
CA GLY A 215 -6.89 6.75 -9.54
C GLY A 215 -6.26 8.06 -9.05
N GLU A 216 -6.66 8.57 -7.89
CA GLU A 216 -6.27 9.89 -7.42
C GLU A 216 -5.32 9.85 -6.21
N ALA A 217 -5.69 9.15 -5.12
CA ALA A 217 -4.88 9.15 -3.91
C ALA A 217 -3.55 8.41 -4.10
N THR A 218 -3.60 7.20 -4.69
CA THR A 218 -2.42 6.36 -4.97
C THR A 218 -1.49 6.98 -6.01
N ARG A 219 -1.98 7.84 -6.90
CA ARG A 219 -1.23 8.53 -7.96
C ARG A 219 -1.24 10.04 -7.75
N ASN A 220 -1.16 10.47 -6.50
CA ASN A 220 -1.14 11.88 -6.17
C ASN A 220 0.26 12.48 -6.34
N PHE A 221 0.36 13.54 -7.13
CA PHE A 221 1.58 14.27 -7.43
C PHE A 221 1.47 15.76 -7.03
N LYS A 222 0.60 16.08 -6.06
CA LYS A 222 0.53 17.40 -5.47
C LYS A 222 1.56 17.53 -4.34
N HIS A 223 2.35 18.59 -4.36
CA HIS A 223 3.26 18.93 -3.27
C HIS A 223 2.62 19.97 -2.36
N GLY A 224 2.40 19.62 -1.09
CA GLY A 224 1.62 20.45 -0.14
C GLY A 224 2.23 21.81 0.16
N LEU A 225 3.56 21.89 0.31
CA LEU A 225 4.23 23.16 0.62
C LEU A 225 4.55 24.01 -0.60
N LEU A 226 4.94 23.37 -1.73
CA LEU A 226 5.39 24.09 -2.91
C LEU A 226 4.26 24.44 -3.88
N GLY A 227 3.07 23.90 -3.68
CA GLY A 227 1.90 24.15 -4.52
C GLY A 227 1.98 23.56 -5.94
N TYR A 228 3.00 22.75 -6.24
CA TYR A 228 3.09 22.06 -7.52
C TYR A 228 2.16 20.86 -7.57
N ASP A 229 1.54 20.66 -8.72
CA ASP A 229 0.83 19.42 -9.06
C ASP A 229 1.29 18.96 -10.44
N LEU A 230 2.08 17.88 -10.46
CA LEU A 230 2.67 17.39 -11.71
C LEU A 230 1.65 16.69 -12.61
N ARG A 231 0.50 16.31 -12.07
CA ARG A 231 -0.57 15.65 -12.81
C ARG A 231 -1.63 16.63 -13.31
N ASN A 232 -2.12 17.50 -12.41
CA ASN A 232 -3.25 18.38 -12.69
C ASN A 232 -2.81 19.85 -12.92
N GLY A 233 -1.53 20.16 -12.75
CA GLY A 233 -0.92 21.46 -13.06
C GLY A 233 -0.36 21.53 -14.48
N PRO A 234 0.49 22.52 -14.76
CA PRO A 234 1.16 22.66 -16.06
C PRO A 234 2.02 21.43 -16.39
N ARG A 235 1.72 20.77 -17.51
CA ARG A 235 2.45 19.59 -17.99
C ARG A 235 3.34 19.90 -19.19
N PRO A 236 4.45 19.15 -19.41
CA PRO A 236 5.21 19.17 -20.65
C PRO A 236 4.32 18.95 -21.87
N LYS A 237 4.70 19.43 -23.03
CA LYS A 237 3.91 19.27 -24.26
C LYS A 237 3.84 17.80 -24.69
N ASP A 238 5.01 17.17 -24.79
CA ASP A 238 5.22 15.79 -25.19
C ASP A 238 6.49 15.23 -24.52
N ARG A 239 6.96 14.05 -24.92
CA ARG A 239 8.17 13.42 -24.38
C ARG A 239 9.45 14.18 -24.70
N GLU A 240 9.48 14.97 -25.77
CA GLU A 240 10.66 15.74 -26.22
C GLU A 240 10.80 17.05 -25.43
N ASP A 241 9.73 17.56 -24.83
CA ASP A 241 9.78 18.73 -23.92
C ASP A 241 10.28 18.29 -22.54
N GLU A 242 11.57 17.93 -22.46
CA GLU A 242 12.18 17.43 -21.22
C GLU A 242 12.08 18.43 -20.07
N LYS A 243 11.38 18.04 -19.01
CA LYS A 243 11.24 18.80 -17.75
C LYS A 243 11.61 17.90 -16.57
N TYR A 244 12.65 18.26 -15.85
CA TYR A 244 13.05 17.61 -14.62
C TYR A 244 12.46 18.32 -13.41
N VAL A 245 12.02 17.54 -12.42
CA VAL A 245 11.46 18.03 -11.16
C VAL A 245 12.15 17.34 -10.01
N LEU A 246 12.57 18.11 -9.01
CA LEU A 246 13.01 17.53 -7.72
C LEU A 246 11.84 16.82 -7.08
N PHE A 247 12.00 15.51 -6.83
CA PHE A 247 10.89 14.63 -6.47
C PHE A 247 10.99 14.17 -5.02
N GLN A 248 10.52 15.01 -4.10
CA GLN A 248 10.49 14.76 -2.66
C GLN A 248 9.12 15.16 -2.09
N ASP A 249 8.72 14.54 -0.99
CA ASP A 249 7.53 14.86 -0.17
C ASP A 249 6.16 14.85 -0.89
N TYR A 250 6.08 14.16 -2.03
CA TYR A 250 4.80 13.77 -2.64
C TYR A 250 4.23 12.52 -1.95
N VAL A 251 2.93 12.23 -2.12
CA VAL A 251 2.34 10.95 -1.67
C VAL A 251 3.04 9.78 -2.37
N VAL A 252 3.13 9.85 -3.69
CA VAL A 252 4.04 8.97 -4.45
C VAL A 252 5.47 9.42 -4.21
N ARG A 253 6.34 8.49 -3.86
CA ARG A 253 7.77 8.73 -3.67
C ARG A 253 8.60 7.88 -4.62
N ARG A 254 9.87 8.20 -4.77
CA ARG A 254 10.80 7.33 -5.51
C ARG A 254 10.86 5.92 -4.92
N TYR A 255 10.71 5.80 -3.60
CA TYR A 255 10.74 4.53 -2.87
C TYR A 255 9.36 3.88 -2.71
N SER A 256 8.32 4.40 -3.38
CA SER A 256 7.02 3.72 -3.41
C SER A 256 7.14 2.40 -4.15
N ALA A 257 6.78 1.32 -3.45
CA ALA A 257 7.06 -0.06 -3.86
C ALA A 257 5.79 -0.86 -4.15
N SER A 258 4.71 -0.58 -3.45
CA SER A 258 3.43 -1.26 -3.63
C SER A 258 2.27 -0.47 -3.01
N THR A 259 1.06 -0.75 -3.48
CA THR A 259 -0.18 -0.31 -2.85
C THR A 259 -1.13 -1.49 -2.73
N LEU A 260 -1.80 -1.56 -1.59
CA LEU A 260 -2.93 -2.44 -1.40
C LEU A 260 -4.12 -1.59 -0.92
N LEU A 261 -5.21 -1.67 -1.66
CA LEU A 261 -6.52 -1.22 -1.24
C LEU A 261 -7.37 -2.44 -0.99
N ILE A 262 -7.73 -2.71 0.26
CA ILE A 262 -8.58 -3.83 0.63
C ILE A 262 -9.99 -3.31 0.82
N GLN A 263 -10.91 -3.84 0.04
CA GLN A 263 -12.34 -3.63 0.21
C GLN A 263 -12.89 -4.77 1.05
N GLY A 264 -13.40 -4.45 2.23
CA GLY A 264 -14.09 -5.39 3.09
C GLY A 264 -15.49 -5.75 2.58
N VAL A 265 -16.27 -6.37 3.43
CA VAL A 265 -17.63 -6.85 3.16
C VAL A 265 -18.63 -6.19 4.12
N LEU A 266 -19.92 -6.31 3.82
CA LEU A 266 -20.98 -6.04 4.80
C LEU A 266 -21.10 -7.24 5.74
N PRO A 267 -21.61 -7.05 6.98
CA PRO A 267 -21.67 -8.13 7.99
C PRO A 267 -22.41 -9.40 7.55
N GLU A 268 -23.36 -9.27 6.62
CA GLU A 268 -24.14 -10.41 6.09
C GLU A 268 -23.57 -11.01 4.80
N GLU A 269 -22.47 -10.46 4.27
CA GLU A 269 -21.85 -10.96 3.05
C GLU A 269 -20.83 -12.07 3.34
N ASP A 270 -20.56 -12.88 2.32
CA ASP A 270 -19.48 -13.88 2.35
C ASP A 270 -18.11 -13.17 2.52
N PRO A 271 -17.36 -13.42 3.61
CA PRO A 271 -16.04 -12.84 3.82
C PRO A 271 -15.06 -13.07 2.67
N LEU A 272 -15.26 -14.14 1.92
CA LEU A 272 -14.47 -14.45 0.73
C LEU A 272 -14.67 -13.46 -0.43
N LEU A 273 -15.55 -12.48 -0.30
CA LEU A 273 -15.68 -11.33 -1.22
C LEU A 273 -14.71 -10.19 -0.89
N THR A 274 -14.01 -10.27 0.27
CA THR A 274 -12.94 -9.31 0.59
C THR A 274 -11.94 -9.26 -0.55
N THR A 275 -11.76 -8.07 -1.12
CA THR A 275 -11.01 -7.89 -2.36
C THR A 275 -9.76 -7.04 -2.13
N LEU A 276 -8.63 -7.57 -2.53
CA LEU A 276 -7.32 -6.92 -2.46
C LEU A 276 -7.01 -6.31 -3.85
N TRP A 277 -7.24 -5.02 -4.01
CA TRP A 277 -6.84 -4.26 -5.20
C TRP A 277 -5.36 -3.94 -5.10
N THR A 278 -4.55 -4.74 -5.76
CA THR A 278 -3.09 -4.79 -5.57
C THR A 278 -2.37 -4.06 -6.69
N VAL A 279 -1.44 -3.18 -6.34
CA VAL A 279 -0.47 -2.57 -7.26
C VAL A 279 0.92 -2.92 -6.73
N LEU A 280 1.68 -3.74 -7.46
CA LEU A 280 3.07 -4.10 -7.13
C LEU A 280 4.03 -3.33 -8.03
N GLY A 281 5.04 -2.72 -7.43
CA GLY A 281 5.97 -1.83 -8.13
C GLY A 281 5.58 -0.36 -7.96
N TRP A 282 6.20 0.49 -8.75
CA TRP A 282 5.96 1.93 -8.68
C TRP A 282 4.59 2.26 -9.27
N GLN A 283 3.67 2.70 -8.43
CA GLN A 283 2.23 2.79 -8.70
C GLN A 283 1.85 3.61 -9.95
N PRO A 284 2.55 4.70 -10.30
CA PRO A 284 2.20 5.48 -11.49
C PRO A 284 2.34 4.73 -12.82
N VAL A 285 3.12 3.66 -12.82
CA VAL A 285 3.42 2.88 -14.04
C VAL A 285 2.95 1.43 -13.96
N THR A 286 2.31 1.05 -12.83
CA THR A 286 1.86 -0.32 -12.61
C THR A 286 0.35 -0.40 -12.49
N MET A 287 -0.26 -1.28 -13.28
CA MET A 287 -1.71 -1.49 -13.28
C MET A 287 -2.16 -2.31 -12.08
N VAL A 288 -3.34 -1.98 -11.54
CA VAL A 288 -3.98 -2.73 -10.46
C VAL A 288 -4.34 -4.16 -10.89
N THR A 289 -4.16 -5.09 -9.97
CA THR A 289 -4.55 -6.49 -10.10
C THR A 289 -5.43 -6.86 -8.90
N PRO A 290 -6.76 -7.00 -9.07
CA PRO A 290 -7.61 -7.45 -7.98
C PRO A 290 -7.44 -8.93 -7.71
N VAL A 291 -7.33 -9.31 -6.43
CA VAL A 291 -7.21 -10.69 -5.96
C VAL A 291 -8.10 -10.93 -4.76
N TRP A 292 -8.35 -12.20 -4.46
CA TRP A 292 -9.17 -12.67 -3.34
C TRP A 292 -8.42 -13.75 -2.58
N VAL A 293 -8.68 -13.90 -1.29
CA VAL A 293 -8.10 -14.97 -0.47
C VAL A 293 -8.72 -16.30 -0.91
N ARG A 294 -7.94 -17.12 -1.61
CA ARG A 294 -8.31 -18.45 -2.13
C ARG A 294 -7.11 -19.38 -1.97
N SER A 295 -6.76 -20.15 -2.96
CA SER A 295 -5.57 -20.98 -3.00
C SER A 295 -4.49 -20.37 -3.89
N GLN A 296 -3.26 -20.81 -3.72
CA GLN A 296 -2.10 -20.33 -4.49
C GLN A 296 -2.31 -20.40 -6.01
N ASP A 297 -2.95 -21.48 -6.51
CA ASP A 297 -3.22 -21.68 -7.94
C ASP A 297 -4.31 -20.76 -8.53
N LEU A 298 -5.00 -20.02 -7.67
CA LEU A 298 -6.00 -19.04 -8.05
C LEU A 298 -5.51 -17.60 -8.00
N LEU A 299 -4.27 -17.36 -7.57
CA LEU A 299 -3.65 -16.04 -7.69
C LEU A 299 -3.16 -15.80 -9.13
N PRO A 300 -3.32 -14.58 -9.68
CA PRO A 300 -2.78 -14.25 -11.00
C PRO A 300 -1.26 -14.38 -11.04
N SER A 301 -0.71 -14.99 -12.09
CA SER A 301 0.75 -15.13 -12.27
C SER A 301 1.49 -13.80 -12.41
N LEU A 302 0.78 -12.72 -12.71
CA LEU A 302 1.34 -11.37 -12.77
C LEU A 302 1.87 -10.87 -11.42
N VAL A 303 1.24 -11.28 -10.32
CA VAL A 303 1.52 -10.75 -8.96
C VAL A 303 2.20 -11.77 -8.06
N THR A 304 2.40 -12.99 -8.53
CA THR A 304 3.07 -14.07 -7.79
C THR A 304 4.37 -14.48 -8.47
N SER A 305 5.25 -15.13 -7.73
CA SER A 305 6.51 -15.67 -8.26
C SER A 305 7.06 -16.75 -7.31
N ASP A 306 8.02 -17.51 -7.78
CA ASP A 306 8.77 -18.45 -6.96
C ASP A 306 9.53 -17.77 -5.82
N ALA A 307 10.05 -18.55 -4.89
CA ALA A 307 10.87 -18.06 -3.79
C ALA A 307 12.12 -17.33 -4.33
N GLY A 308 12.34 -16.11 -3.84
CA GLY A 308 13.47 -15.26 -4.27
C GLY A 308 13.29 -14.60 -5.64
N ALA A 309 12.16 -14.81 -6.33
CA ALA A 309 11.87 -14.16 -7.61
C ALA A 309 10.89 -13.01 -7.45
N ILE A 310 11.07 -11.97 -8.25
CA ILE A 310 10.18 -10.80 -8.30
C ILE A 310 8.89 -11.13 -9.08
N ALA A 311 7.76 -10.56 -8.67
CA ALA A 311 6.53 -10.70 -9.43
C ALA A 311 6.63 -10.03 -10.81
N PRO A 312 6.16 -10.67 -11.90
CA PRO A 312 6.36 -10.17 -13.27
C PRO A 312 5.87 -8.74 -13.51
N ILE A 313 4.74 -8.34 -12.92
CA ILE A 313 4.22 -6.98 -13.07
C ILE A 313 5.06 -5.96 -12.27
N ASN A 314 5.63 -6.37 -11.14
CA ASN A 314 6.53 -5.53 -10.35
C ASN A 314 7.84 -5.28 -11.13
N GLU A 315 8.43 -6.31 -11.71
CA GLU A 315 9.63 -6.20 -12.54
C GLU A 315 9.41 -5.24 -13.71
N ALA A 316 8.33 -5.42 -14.46
CA ALA A 316 7.97 -4.54 -15.57
C ALA A 316 7.75 -3.08 -15.13
N GLY A 317 7.11 -2.87 -13.96
CA GLY A 317 6.93 -1.54 -13.37
C GLY A 317 8.24 -0.88 -12.97
N LEU A 318 9.18 -1.63 -12.39
CA LEU A 318 10.52 -1.13 -12.05
C LEU A 318 11.33 -0.78 -13.30
N GLU A 319 11.19 -1.53 -14.37
CA GLU A 319 11.83 -1.24 -15.65
C GLU A 319 11.31 0.07 -16.27
N LEU A 320 9.99 0.27 -16.32
CA LEU A 320 9.38 1.52 -16.77
C LEU A 320 9.80 2.72 -15.91
N LYS A 321 9.92 2.53 -14.60
CA LYS A 321 10.37 3.56 -13.67
C LYS A 321 11.77 4.10 -14.00
N LYS A 322 12.68 3.28 -14.55
CA LYS A 322 14.03 3.70 -14.93
C LYS A 322 13.98 4.81 -15.99
N SER A 323 13.02 4.78 -16.91
CA SER A 323 12.85 5.84 -17.92
C SER A 323 12.35 7.16 -17.33
N ILE A 324 11.71 7.11 -16.16
CA ILE A 324 11.20 8.29 -15.45
C ILE A 324 12.25 8.89 -14.51
N PHE A 325 13.18 8.08 -14.03
CA PHE A 325 14.36 8.50 -13.25
C PHE A 325 15.64 8.14 -14.00
N PRO A 326 15.94 8.79 -15.15
CA PRO A 326 17.00 8.35 -16.06
C PRO A 326 18.41 8.69 -15.59
N ILE A 327 18.56 9.52 -14.56
CA ILE A 327 19.86 9.95 -14.06
C ILE A 327 20.27 9.08 -12.88
N HIS A 328 21.25 8.18 -13.10
CA HIS A 328 21.66 7.19 -12.08
C HIS A 328 22.92 7.57 -11.30
N ARG A 329 23.52 8.73 -11.57
CA ARG A 329 24.75 9.21 -10.92
C ARG A 329 24.49 10.37 -9.96
N GLY A 330 25.21 10.39 -8.85
CA GLY A 330 25.10 11.44 -7.83
C GLY A 330 23.66 11.59 -7.35
N ASN A 331 23.21 12.82 -7.16
CA ASN A 331 21.84 13.13 -6.74
C ASN A 331 20.84 13.12 -7.91
N GLY A 332 21.24 12.67 -9.11
CA GLY A 332 20.35 12.62 -10.28
C GLY A 332 19.11 11.76 -10.06
N GLN A 333 19.22 10.76 -9.20
CA GLN A 333 18.12 9.90 -8.81
C GLN A 333 16.97 10.62 -8.07
N ASP A 334 17.18 11.85 -7.59
CA ASP A 334 16.14 12.67 -6.93
C ASP A 334 15.32 13.48 -7.94
N TYR A 335 15.69 13.43 -9.23
CA TYR A 335 15.03 14.17 -10.29
C TYR A 335 14.18 13.25 -11.17
N LEU A 336 12.90 13.55 -11.20
CA LEU A 336 11.91 12.89 -12.04
C LEU A 336 11.82 13.60 -13.39
N LEU A 337 11.86 12.86 -14.49
CA LEU A 337 11.59 13.36 -15.84
C LEU A 337 10.08 13.41 -16.08
N HIS A 338 9.50 14.59 -15.92
CA HIS A 338 8.06 14.80 -15.92
C HIS A 338 7.40 14.46 -17.27
N SER A 339 8.08 14.81 -18.39
CA SER A 339 7.57 14.55 -19.74
C SER A 339 7.38 13.05 -20.05
N THR A 340 8.16 12.17 -19.43
CA THR A 340 8.01 10.72 -19.58
C THR A 340 6.91 10.17 -18.68
N LEU A 341 6.68 10.78 -17.51
CA LEU A 341 5.61 10.35 -16.60
C LEU A 341 4.23 10.72 -17.16
N THR A 342 4.03 11.99 -17.49
CA THR A 342 2.77 12.53 -18.02
C THR A 342 3.04 13.77 -18.87
N ASN A 343 2.27 13.98 -19.94
CA ASN A 343 2.39 15.12 -20.82
C ASN A 343 1.05 15.47 -21.51
N GLN A 344 0.99 16.62 -22.18
CA GLN A 344 -0.25 17.09 -22.83
C GLN A 344 -0.64 16.24 -24.06
N ALA A 345 0.35 15.61 -24.72
CA ALA A 345 0.11 14.69 -25.84
C ALA A 345 -0.49 13.34 -25.41
N GLY A 346 -0.56 13.06 -24.10
CA GLY A 346 -1.10 11.79 -23.58
C GLY A 346 -0.20 10.58 -23.83
N THR A 347 1.08 10.80 -24.07
CA THR A 347 2.09 9.75 -24.35
C THR A 347 2.93 9.37 -23.16
N GLY A 348 2.76 10.05 -22.01
CA GLY A 348 3.42 9.67 -20.75
C GLY A 348 2.99 8.30 -20.28
N VAL A 349 3.84 7.60 -19.54
CA VAL A 349 3.53 6.22 -19.09
C VAL A 349 2.26 6.19 -18.25
N MET A 350 2.08 7.15 -17.35
CA MET A 350 0.88 7.23 -16.51
C MET A 350 -0.38 7.57 -17.34
N ASP A 351 -0.25 8.35 -18.41
CA ASP A 351 -1.35 8.70 -19.31
C ASP A 351 -1.90 7.47 -20.06
N VAL A 352 -1.09 6.43 -20.23
CA VAL A 352 -1.47 5.13 -20.81
C VAL A 352 -2.03 4.19 -19.74
N VAL A 353 -1.35 4.07 -18.60
CA VAL A 353 -1.69 3.11 -17.52
C VAL A 353 -3.04 3.41 -16.91
N LEU A 354 -3.34 4.66 -16.56
CA LEU A 354 -4.56 5.01 -15.84
C LEU A 354 -5.85 4.71 -16.61
N PRO A 355 -5.99 5.10 -17.89
CA PRO A 355 -7.19 4.75 -18.67
C PRO A 355 -7.36 3.23 -18.85
N ALA A 356 -6.25 2.50 -19.04
CA ALA A 356 -6.30 1.05 -19.17
C ALA A 356 -6.73 0.36 -17.88
N GLU A 357 -6.29 0.86 -16.73
CA GLU A 357 -6.63 0.34 -15.40
C GLU A 357 -8.13 0.44 -15.09
N LEU A 358 -8.83 1.49 -15.56
CA LEU A 358 -10.27 1.64 -15.37
C LEU A 358 -11.07 0.42 -15.85
N ARG A 359 -10.61 -0.23 -16.93
CA ARG A 359 -11.23 -1.45 -17.45
C ARG A 359 -11.02 -2.66 -16.52
N VAL A 360 -9.86 -2.74 -15.86
CA VAL A 360 -9.59 -3.79 -14.87
C VAL A 360 -10.49 -3.60 -13.66
N VAL A 361 -10.56 -2.37 -13.13
CA VAL A 361 -11.40 -2.03 -11.98
C VAL A 361 -12.87 -2.31 -12.28
N ALA A 362 -13.39 -1.88 -13.42
CA ALA A 362 -14.77 -2.13 -13.82
C ALA A 362 -15.09 -3.63 -13.86
N LYS A 363 -14.24 -4.45 -14.51
CA LYS A 363 -14.44 -5.90 -14.57
C LYS A 363 -14.30 -6.61 -13.24
N GLY A 364 -13.42 -6.13 -12.36
CA GLY A 364 -13.30 -6.63 -10.98
C GLY A 364 -14.61 -6.39 -10.19
N LYS A 365 -15.14 -5.17 -10.29
CA LYS A 365 -16.44 -4.81 -9.68
C LYS A 365 -17.60 -5.65 -10.25
N ASP A 366 -17.66 -5.86 -11.58
CA ASP A 366 -18.66 -6.71 -12.20
C ASP A 366 -18.61 -8.16 -11.67
N LEU A 367 -17.40 -8.68 -11.44
CA LEU A 367 -17.21 -10.01 -10.88
C LEU A 367 -17.70 -10.09 -9.43
N GLN A 368 -17.36 -9.08 -8.58
CA GLN A 368 -17.86 -8.99 -7.22
C GLN A 368 -19.40 -8.94 -7.19
N GLU A 369 -20.05 -8.09 -8.02
CA GLU A 369 -21.51 -8.00 -8.10
C GLU A 369 -22.15 -9.31 -8.53
N LYS A 370 -21.53 -10.03 -9.45
CA LYS A 370 -21.98 -11.37 -9.85
C LYS A 370 -21.92 -12.36 -8.67
N TRP A 371 -20.82 -12.32 -7.90
CA TRP A 371 -20.61 -13.23 -6.79
C TRP A 371 -21.53 -12.93 -5.59
N ARG A 372 -21.82 -11.66 -5.30
CA ARG A 372 -22.82 -11.27 -4.31
C ARG A 372 -24.19 -11.85 -4.60
N LYS A 373 -24.55 -12.00 -5.89
CA LYS A 373 -25.85 -12.55 -6.31
C LYS A 373 -25.89 -14.08 -6.39
N ARG A 374 -24.75 -14.74 -6.62
CA ARG A 374 -24.73 -16.17 -7.03
C ARG A 374 -23.71 -17.01 -6.24
N GLY A 375 -23.07 -16.43 -5.23
CA GLY A 375 -21.94 -17.01 -4.52
C GLY A 375 -20.66 -17.02 -5.36
N VAL A 376 -19.54 -17.14 -4.66
CA VAL A 376 -18.21 -17.17 -5.25
C VAL A 376 -17.99 -18.49 -6.01
N LYS A 377 -17.43 -18.41 -7.22
CA LYS A 377 -17.13 -19.58 -8.06
C LYS A 377 -15.74 -19.50 -8.63
N GLU A 378 -14.88 -20.47 -8.34
CA GLU A 378 -13.52 -20.55 -8.88
C GLU A 378 -13.44 -20.50 -10.40
N LYS A 379 -14.40 -21.11 -11.10
CA LYS A 379 -14.47 -21.07 -12.56
C LYS A 379 -14.54 -19.63 -13.09
N ASP A 380 -15.26 -18.75 -12.39
CA ASP A 380 -15.38 -17.35 -12.77
C ASP A 380 -14.06 -16.63 -12.53
N LEU A 381 -13.39 -16.93 -11.41
CA LEU A 381 -12.07 -16.39 -11.07
C LEU A 381 -10.99 -16.82 -12.08
N LYS A 382 -10.90 -18.13 -12.40
CA LYS A 382 -9.98 -18.64 -13.44
C LYS A 382 -10.20 -17.95 -14.81
N LYS A 383 -11.46 -17.73 -15.18
CA LYS A 383 -11.79 -17.00 -16.42
C LYS A 383 -11.38 -15.53 -16.36
N PHE A 384 -11.62 -14.89 -15.21
CA PHE A 384 -11.24 -13.50 -14.97
C PHE A 384 -9.71 -13.34 -15.01
N ASN A 385 -8.96 -14.16 -14.28
CA ASN A 385 -7.49 -14.12 -14.25
C ASN A 385 -6.89 -14.31 -15.66
N LYS A 386 -7.40 -15.27 -16.43
CA LYS A 386 -6.95 -15.47 -17.82
C LYS A 386 -7.17 -14.22 -18.69
N TRP A 387 -8.32 -13.56 -18.54
CA TRP A 387 -8.59 -12.31 -19.24
C TRP A 387 -7.68 -11.18 -18.74
N LEU A 388 -7.54 -11.03 -17.43
CA LEU A 388 -6.74 -10.00 -16.77
C LEU A 388 -5.29 -10.05 -17.24
N GLU A 389 -4.67 -11.22 -17.16
CA GLU A 389 -3.29 -11.43 -17.59
C GLU A 389 -3.07 -11.12 -19.06
N LYS A 390 -3.97 -11.61 -19.92
CA LYS A 390 -3.91 -11.30 -21.36
C LYS A 390 -4.03 -9.80 -21.60
N TYR A 391 -4.95 -9.14 -20.92
CA TYR A 391 -5.21 -7.71 -21.10
C TYR A 391 -4.03 -6.85 -20.64
N ILE A 392 -3.54 -7.08 -19.41
CA ILE A 392 -2.42 -6.31 -18.87
C ILE A 392 -1.17 -6.52 -19.74
N ARG A 393 -0.85 -7.75 -20.12
CA ARG A 393 0.30 -8.04 -20.99
C ARG A 393 0.16 -7.34 -22.36
N SER A 394 -1.04 -7.25 -22.94
CA SER A 394 -1.22 -6.54 -24.22
C SER A 394 -1.00 -5.03 -24.08
N VAL A 395 -1.53 -4.40 -23.03
CA VAL A 395 -1.30 -2.95 -22.75
C VAL A 395 0.19 -2.65 -22.59
N TYR A 396 0.91 -3.44 -21.80
CA TYR A 396 2.34 -3.22 -21.59
C TYR A 396 3.14 -3.40 -22.89
N LYS A 397 2.84 -4.45 -23.66
CA LYS A 397 3.57 -4.74 -24.90
C LYS A 397 3.23 -3.75 -26.02
N GLU A 398 1.94 -3.48 -26.25
CA GLU A 398 1.47 -2.73 -27.43
C GLU A 398 1.56 -1.22 -27.19
N ASP A 399 1.23 -0.74 -25.98
CA ASP A 399 1.11 0.69 -25.70
C ASP A 399 2.35 1.27 -24.96
N LEU A 400 3.09 0.44 -24.19
CA LEU A 400 4.26 0.86 -23.42
C LEU A 400 5.59 0.30 -23.95
N GLY A 401 5.56 -0.64 -24.89
CA GLY A 401 6.76 -1.29 -25.45
C GLY A 401 7.51 -2.15 -24.43
N GLN A 402 6.84 -2.56 -23.34
CA GLN A 402 7.42 -3.31 -22.23
C GLN A 402 6.84 -4.74 -22.20
N GLU A 403 7.69 -5.76 -22.27
CA GLU A 403 7.23 -7.13 -22.08
C GLU A 403 7.17 -7.47 -20.57
N ILE A 404 6.08 -8.07 -20.15
CA ILE A 404 5.97 -8.68 -18.81
C ILE A 404 6.43 -10.12 -18.93
N GLY A 405 7.39 -10.55 -18.12
CA GLY A 405 7.92 -11.92 -18.08
C GLY A 405 6.84 -12.99 -17.85
N LYS A 406 7.15 -14.23 -18.19
CA LYS A 406 6.22 -15.37 -18.02
C LYS A 406 6.11 -15.78 -16.57
#